data_1e946d290c4fcafe960f3cea3bd2a10a
#
_entry.id   1e946d290c4fcafe960f3cea3bd2a10a
#
_cell.length_a   1.000
_cell.length_b   1.000
_cell.length_c   1.000
_cell.angle_alpha   90.00
_cell.angle_beta   90.00
_cell.angle_gamma   90.00
#
_symmetry.space_group_name_H-M   'P 1'
#
loop_
_entity.id
_entity.type
_entity.pdbx_description
1 polymer ?
#
loop_
_entity_poly.entity_id
_entity_poly.type
_entity_poly.pdbx_seq_one_letter_code
_entity_poly.pdbx_strand_id
1 'polypeptide(L)'
;TGAPGFFGQGLGLIGLPGASGRIDPAALAEALSAPDVSYRQPAAALSLTNATEYGTVYSAHALAALIAPVKAKGYGVHLDGARLANAAAAGFDLKAVKTLGVDLLVVGGTKAGMPPTEAVVIFDRALARRFDARLKQAGQLPSKGRFYAAPFIGMLEDGGFVRHAAHANAMASRLADLTPFPVRHPVEANGVFVEMDEAALGRLHAAGWFAYRFLDGSVRFMCSWATTAEAVDTGIEWLGARDPAWTWHDLLVRAPRPAIGLPPMALDGTGASAQALSAVPVATQRN
;
A
#
# COMPACT_ATOMS: atom_id res chain seq x y z
N THR A 1 1.90 6.81 9.77
CA THR A 1 0.86 7.78 10.13
C THR A 1 0.51 7.66 11.62
N GLY A 2 -0.06 8.69 12.23
CA GLY A 2 -0.55 8.64 13.61
C GLY A 2 -1.93 7.99 13.79
N ALA A 3 -2.52 7.40 12.75
CA ALA A 3 -3.86 6.85 12.78
C ALA A 3 -4.11 5.77 13.85
N PRO A 4 -3.19 4.79 14.06
CA PRO A 4 -3.40 3.82 15.15
C PRO A 4 -3.47 4.45 16.52
N GLY A 5 -2.61 5.42 16.83
CA GLY A 5 -2.66 6.15 18.09
C GLY A 5 -3.93 7.00 18.26
N PHE A 6 -4.37 7.67 17.17
CA PHE A 6 -5.56 8.52 17.17
C PHE A 6 -6.84 7.70 17.38
N PHE A 7 -7.07 6.68 16.57
CA PHE A 7 -8.29 5.86 16.68
C PHE A 7 -8.22 4.83 17.80
N GLY A 8 -7.03 4.40 18.21
CA GLY A 8 -6.79 3.47 19.30
C GLY A 8 -6.70 4.12 20.68
N GLN A 9 -6.99 5.42 20.81
CA GLN A 9 -6.98 6.14 22.09
C GLN A 9 -5.65 6.01 22.86
N GLY A 10 -4.54 6.22 22.15
CA GLY A 10 -3.20 6.14 22.73
C GLY A 10 -2.52 4.77 22.55
N LEU A 11 -3.01 3.94 21.65
CA LEU A 11 -2.31 2.71 21.26
C LEU A 11 -0.88 3.03 20.82
N GLY A 12 0.11 2.44 21.50
CA GLY A 12 1.51 2.51 21.13
C GLY A 12 1.84 1.48 20.05
N LEU A 13 2.78 1.82 19.15
CA LEU A 13 3.37 0.90 18.18
C LEU A 13 4.84 0.67 18.52
N ILE A 14 5.26 -0.58 18.55
CA ILE A 14 6.65 -0.99 18.71
C ILE A 14 7.10 -1.53 17.34
N GLY A 15 8.01 -0.81 16.67
CA GLY A 15 8.62 -1.28 15.44
C GLY A 15 9.63 -2.40 15.73
N LEU A 16 9.49 -3.52 15.05
CA LEU A 16 10.44 -4.63 15.14
C LEU A 16 11.38 -4.58 13.93
N PRO A 17 12.70 -4.75 14.11
CA PRO A 17 13.65 -4.78 13.02
C PRO A 17 13.45 -6.04 12.14
N GLY A 18 14.02 -5.96 10.94
CA GLY A 18 14.05 -7.08 10.01
C GLY A 18 14.49 -6.65 8.61
N ALA A 19 14.86 -7.60 7.79
CA ALA A 19 15.37 -7.34 6.45
C ALA A 19 14.23 -7.14 5.45
N SER A 20 14.35 -6.13 4.59
CA SER A 20 13.43 -5.88 3.47
C SER A 20 11.96 -5.83 3.89
N GLY A 21 11.66 -5.23 5.07
CA GLY A 21 10.31 -5.09 5.60
C GLY A 21 9.72 -6.33 6.26
N ARG A 22 10.48 -7.41 6.36
CA ARG A 22 10.08 -8.62 7.09
C ARG A 22 10.59 -8.57 8.52
N ILE A 23 9.73 -8.88 9.48
CA ILE A 23 10.10 -8.92 10.90
C ILE A 23 11.11 -10.06 11.14
N ASP A 24 12.19 -9.76 11.86
CA ASP A 24 13.11 -10.77 12.36
C ASP A 24 12.43 -11.58 13.49
N PRO A 25 12.32 -12.92 13.35
CA PRO A 25 11.75 -13.77 14.39
C PRO A 25 12.44 -13.64 15.75
N ALA A 26 13.76 -13.39 15.79
CA ALA A 26 14.50 -13.20 17.03
C ALA A 26 14.07 -11.91 17.73
N ALA A 27 13.91 -10.81 16.99
CA ALA A 27 13.41 -9.55 17.52
C ALA A 27 11.96 -9.66 18.05
N LEU A 28 11.12 -10.45 17.36
CA LEU A 28 9.78 -10.74 17.87
C LEU A 28 9.84 -11.54 19.16
N ALA A 29 10.67 -12.58 19.24
CA ALA A 29 10.83 -13.39 20.45
C ALA A 29 11.31 -12.54 21.63
N GLU A 30 12.25 -11.64 21.42
CA GLU A 30 12.71 -10.69 22.43
C GLU A 30 11.57 -9.78 22.92
N ALA A 31 10.82 -9.18 21.99
CA ALA A 31 9.68 -8.32 22.33
C ALA A 31 8.60 -9.08 23.12
N LEU A 32 8.35 -10.34 22.77
CA LEU A 32 7.39 -11.19 23.48
C LEU A 32 7.89 -11.64 24.87
N SER A 33 9.20 -11.66 25.11
CA SER A 33 9.79 -12.00 26.42
C SER A 33 9.82 -10.83 27.40
N ALA A 34 9.51 -9.62 26.94
CA ALA A 34 9.54 -8.44 27.78
C ALA A 34 8.59 -8.59 28.98
N PRO A 35 9.05 -8.23 30.22
CA PRO A 35 8.23 -8.40 31.42
C PRO A 35 7.00 -7.48 31.39
N ASP A 36 5.89 -7.99 31.91
CA ASP A 36 4.71 -7.19 32.21
C ASP A 36 4.92 -6.43 33.52
N VAL A 37 5.05 -5.12 33.41
CA VAL A 37 5.34 -4.22 34.55
C VAL A 37 4.38 -3.03 34.53
N SER A 38 4.02 -2.53 35.70
CA SER A 38 2.96 -1.51 35.88
C SER A 38 3.22 -0.17 35.15
N TYR A 39 4.45 0.14 34.81
CA TYR A 39 4.84 1.38 34.11
C TYR A 39 5.06 1.20 32.59
N ARG A 40 4.69 0.05 32.04
CA ARG A 40 4.79 -0.25 30.61
C ARG A 40 3.47 -0.77 30.07
N GLN A 41 3.05 -0.29 28.92
CA GLN A 41 1.89 -0.86 28.24
C GLN A 41 2.22 -2.30 27.79
N PRO A 42 1.37 -3.30 28.11
CA PRO A 42 1.57 -4.67 27.67
C PRO A 42 1.38 -4.78 26.16
N ALA A 43 2.09 -5.73 25.53
CA ALA A 43 1.80 -6.11 24.16
C ALA A 43 0.41 -6.75 24.07
N ALA A 44 -0.35 -6.42 23.05
CA ALA A 44 -1.71 -6.93 22.85
C ALA A 44 -1.92 -7.61 21.51
N ALA A 45 -1.16 -7.22 20.48
CA ALA A 45 -1.31 -7.75 19.15
C ALA A 45 0.00 -7.64 18.34
N LEU A 46 0.13 -8.52 17.36
CA LEU A 46 1.10 -8.41 16.26
C LEU A 46 0.39 -7.88 15.02
N SER A 47 0.98 -6.88 14.37
CA SER A 47 0.56 -6.40 13.06
C SER A 47 1.59 -6.77 12.01
N LEU A 48 1.17 -7.49 10.98
CA LEU A 48 1.98 -7.91 9.84
C LEU A 48 1.42 -7.29 8.57
N THR A 49 2.26 -7.14 7.54
CA THR A 49 1.85 -6.61 6.23
C THR A 49 2.29 -7.55 5.12
N ASN A 50 1.36 -7.97 4.23
CA ASN A 50 1.68 -8.79 3.07
C ASN A 50 0.93 -8.30 1.81
N ALA A 51 1.63 -7.93 0.71
CA ALA A 51 3.08 -7.76 0.58
C ALA A 51 3.59 -6.60 1.46
N THR A 52 4.86 -6.69 1.87
CA THR A 52 5.49 -5.69 2.74
C THR A 52 5.62 -4.32 2.06
N GLU A 53 5.91 -3.28 2.83
CA GLU A 53 6.17 -1.93 2.29
C GLU A 53 7.38 -1.89 1.34
N TYR A 54 8.33 -2.82 1.48
CA TYR A 54 9.50 -2.96 0.62
C TYR A 54 9.31 -3.92 -0.56
N GLY A 55 8.07 -4.33 -0.86
CA GLY A 55 7.75 -5.15 -2.04
C GLY A 55 8.13 -6.63 -1.89
N THR A 56 8.44 -7.09 -0.70
CA THR A 56 8.67 -8.51 -0.42
C THR A 56 7.41 -9.23 0.03
N VAL A 57 7.36 -10.56 -0.08
CA VAL A 57 6.19 -11.36 0.23
C VAL A 57 6.54 -12.41 1.29
N TYR A 58 5.78 -12.45 2.37
CA TYR A 58 5.87 -13.55 3.32
C TYR A 58 5.22 -14.81 2.73
N SER A 59 5.91 -15.94 2.83
CA SER A 59 5.28 -17.24 2.64
C SER A 59 4.34 -17.59 3.81
N ALA A 60 3.41 -18.52 3.61
CA ALA A 60 2.56 -19.01 4.69
C ALA A 60 3.39 -19.60 5.83
N HIS A 61 4.50 -20.30 5.52
CA HIS A 61 5.42 -20.83 6.52
C HIS A 61 6.08 -19.73 7.37
N ALA A 62 6.55 -18.65 6.74
CA ALA A 62 7.16 -17.52 7.44
C ALA A 62 6.14 -16.79 8.34
N LEU A 63 4.91 -16.59 7.86
CA LEU A 63 3.84 -16.04 8.69
C LEU A 63 3.50 -16.95 9.87
N ALA A 64 3.39 -18.26 9.66
CA ALA A 64 3.13 -19.22 10.74
C ALA A 64 4.18 -19.14 11.85
N ALA A 65 5.46 -19.03 11.49
CA ALA A 65 6.57 -18.92 12.45
C ALA A 65 6.48 -17.65 13.33
N LEU A 66 5.98 -16.54 12.77
CA LEU A 66 5.76 -15.28 13.52
C LEU A 66 4.46 -15.33 14.33
N ILE A 67 3.40 -15.93 13.80
CA ILE A 67 2.07 -15.91 14.42
C ILE A 67 1.98 -16.88 15.60
N ALA A 68 2.56 -18.08 15.49
CA ALA A 68 2.43 -19.12 16.51
C ALA A 68 2.85 -18.66 17.92
N PRO A 69 4.02 -18.03 18.15
CA PRO A 69 4.42 -17.58 19.48
C PRO A 69 3.52 -16.45 20.01
N VAL A 70 2.94 -15.62 19.13
CA VAL A 70 2.00 -14.56 19.50
C VAL A 70 0.68 -15.14 20.00
N LYS A 71 0.14 -16.12 19.27
CA LYS A 71 -1.09 -16.82 19.66
C LYS A 71 -0.89 -17.64 20.93
N ALA A 72 0.27 -18.23 21.16
CA ALA A 72 0.59 -18.92 22.42
C ALA A 72 0.53 -18.02 23.66
N LYS A 73 0.72 -16.69 23.47
CA LYS A 73 0.54 -15.68 24.52
C LYS A 73 -0.89 -15.13 24.61
N GLY A 74 -1.81 -15.58 23.78
CA GLY A 74 -3.19 -15.09 23.76
C GLY A 74 -3.34 -13.71 23.08
N TYR A 75 -2.33 -13.22 22.36
CA TYR A 75 -2.37 -11.94 21.70
C TYR A 75 -3.08 -12.03 20.33
N GLY A 76 -3.63 -10.87 19.90
CA GLY A 76 -4.28 -10.75 18.61
C GLY A 76 -3.29 -10.69 17.45
N VAL A 77 -3.75 -11.05 16.25
CA VAL A 77 -2.98 -10.95 15.01
C VAL A 77 -3.76 -10.18 13.96
N HIS A 78 -3.21 -9.06 13.52
CA HIS A 78 -3.69 -8.25 12.42
C HIS A 78 -2.80 -8.47 11.19
N LEU A 79 -3.42 -8.68 10.03
CA LEU A 79 -2.73 -8.70 8.73
C LEU A 79 -3.20 -7.53 7.88
N ASP A 80 -2.31 -6.58 7.61
CA ASP A 80 -2.52 -5.54 6.62
C ASP A 80 -2.31 -6.13 5.22
N GLY A 81 -3.39 -6.27 4.49
CA GLY A 81 -3.43 -6.76 3.13
C GLY A 81 -3.67 -5.65 2.11
N ALA A 82 -3.18 -4.42 2.36
CA ALA A 82 -3.29 -3.31 1.39
C ALA A 82 -2.74 -3.67 0.00
N ARG A 83 -1.81 -4.65 -0.06
CA ARG A 83 -1.28 -5.25 -1.30
C ARG A 83 -1.41 -6.77 -1.30
N LEU A 84 -2.47 -7.29 -0.70
CA LEU A 84 -2.71 -8.74 -0.62
C LEU A 84 -2.86 -9.37 -2.02
N ALA A 85 -3.43 -8.62 -2.97
CA ALA A 85 -3.51 -9.04 -4.36
C ALA A 85 -2.14 -9.32 -4.97
N ASN A 86 -1.14 -8.46 -4.67
CA ASN A 86 0.23 -8.62 -5.15
C ASN A 86 0.92 -9.83 -4.50
N ALA A 87 0.67 -10.07 -3.22
CA ALA A 87 1.15 -11.28 -2.55
C ALA A 87 0.52 -12.54 -3.15
N ALA A 88 -0.79 -12.54 -3.43
CA ALA A 88 -1.47 -13.65 -4.09
C ALA A 88 -0.94 -13.91 -5.50
N ALA A 89 -0.69 -12.87 -6.28
CA ALA A 89 -0.07 -12.96 -7.61
C ALA A 89 1.37 -13.53 -7.55
N ALA A 90 2.07 -13.34 -6.44
CA ALA A 90 3.38 -13.94 -6.15
C ALA A 90 3.29 -15.35 -5.54
N GLY A 91 2.11 -15.96 -5.49
CA GLY A 91 1.92 -17.35 -5.04
C GLY A 91 1.48 -17.51 -3.59
N PHE A 92 1.18 -16.43 -2.85
CA PHE A 92 0.63 -16.55 -1.51
C PHE A 92 -0.82 -17.06 -1.55
N ASP A 93 -1.09 -18.18 -0.86
CA ASP A 93 -2.45 -18.72 -0.78
C ASP A 93 -3.32 -17.90 0.18
N LEU A 94 -4.30 -17.20 -0.36
CA LEU A 94 -5.25 -16.41 0.42
C LEU A 94 -6.08 -17.24 1.42
N LYS A 95 -6.30 -18.52 1.13
CA LYS A 95 -7.05 -19.43 2.02
C LYS A 95 -6.27 -19.75 3.29
N ALA A 96 -4.94 -19.64 3.24
CA ALA A 96 -4.09 -19.87 4.41
C ALA A 96 -4.30 -18.85 5.52
N VAL A 97 -4.75 -17.63 5.22
CA VAL A 97 -4.82 -16.50 6.18
C VAL A 97 -5.60 -16.91 7.45
N LYS A 98 -6.77 -17.53 7.28
CA LYS A 98 -7.58 -17.99 8.42
C LYS A 98 -6.89 -19.08 9.23
N THR A 99 -6.30 -20.07 8.57
CA THR A 99 -5.66 -21.23 9.22
C THR A 99 -4.35 -20.86 9.89
N LEU A 100 -3.71 -19.76 9.49
CA LEU A 100 -2.53 -19.20 10.15
C LEU A 100 -2.82 -18.57 11.51
N GLY A 101 -4.09 -18.32 11.85
CA GLY A 101 -4.47 -17.71 13.12
C GLY A 101 -4.56 -16.19 13.08
N VAL A 102 -4.71 -15.60 11.91
CA VAL A 102 -5.02 -14.17 11.75
C VAL A 102 -6.44 -13.91 12.31
N ASP A 103 -6.57 -12.91 13.17
CA ASP A 103 -7.85 -12.55 13.78
C ASP A 103 -8.58 -11.46 12.99
N LEU A 104 -7.81 -10.54 12.38
CA LEU A 104 -8.32 -9.46 11.56
C LEU A 104 -7.45 -9.25 10.33
N LEU A 105 -8.07 -9.22 9.15
CA LEU A 105 -7.43 -8.99 7.87
C LEU A 105 -8.02 -7.76 7.21
N VAL A 106 -7.16 -6.85 6.73
CA VAL A 106 -7.55 -5.81 5.76
C VAL A 106 -7.27 -6.31 4.36
N VAL A 107 -8.26 -6.23 3.46
CA VAL A 107 -8.11 -6.55 2.04
C VAL A 107 -8.16 -5.26 1.25
N GLY A 108 -7.03 -4.88 0.68
CA GLY A 108 -6.90 -3.66 -0.12
C GLY A 108 -7.58 -3.78 -1.48
N GLY A 109 -8.58 -2.93 -1.74
CA GLY A 109 -9.21 -2.81 -3.05
C GLY A 109 -8.58 -1.72 -3.92
N THR A 110 -8.31 -0.57 -3.34
CA THR A 110 -7.80 0.62 -4.05
C THR A 110 -6.55 0.32 -4.87
N LYS A 111 -5.55 -0.33 -4.27
CA LYS A 111 -4.29 -0.64 -4.95
C LYS A 111 -4.41 -1.79 -5.95
N ALA A 112 -5.47 -2.58 -5.88
CA ALA A 112 -5.79 -3.65 -6.84
C ALA A 112 -6.53 -3.13 -8.09
N GLY A 113 -6.82 -1.83 -8.18
CA GLY A 113 -7.51 -1.21 -9.32
C GLY A 113 -9.00 -0.99 -9.11
N MET A 114 -9.50 -1.09 -7.87
CA MET A 114 -10.85 -0.71 -7.50
C MET A 114 -10.94 0.80 -7.18
N PRO A 115 -12.14 1.40 -7.16
CA PRO A 115 -12.36 2.70 -6.50
C PRO A 115 -11.85 2.68 -5.06
N PRO A 116 -11.69 3.84 -4.40
CA PRO A 116 -11.20 3.90 -3.01
C PRO A 116 -12.07 3.07 -2.07
N THR A 117 -11.66 1.84 -1.82
CA THR A 117 -12.40 0.89 -0.97
C THR A 117 -11.46 -0.16 -0.39
N GLU A 118 -11.69 -0.49 0.87
CA GLU A 118 -10.96 -1.54 1.58
C GLU A 118 -11.99 -2.43 2.29
N ALA A 119 -11.77 -3.72 2.35
CA ALA A 119 -12.60 -4.64 3.10
C ALA A 119 -11.88 -5.09 4.38
N VAL A 120 -12.63 -5.19 5.48
CA VAL A 120 -12.13 -5.75 6.73
C VAL A 120 -12.79 -7.10 6.97
N VAL A 121 -11.99 -8.15 7.04
CA VAL A 121 -12.42 -9.51 7.34
C VAL A 121 -12.05 -9.82 8.80
N ILE A 122 -13.05 -10.07 9.63
CA ILE A 122 -12.89 -10.35 11.06
C ILE A 122 -13.15 -11.83 11.29
N PHE A 123 -12.08 -12.59 11.57
CA PHE A 123 -12.17 -14.02 11.84
C PHE A 123 -12.56 -14.31 13.31
N ASP A 124 -12.12 -13.45 14.24
CA ASP A 124 -12.56 -13.51 15.63
C ASP A 124 -13.82 -12.65 15.82
N ARG A 125 -14.95 -13.31 16.04
CA ARG A 125 -16.26 -12.64 16.21
C ARG A 125 -16.32 -11.70 17.42
N ALA A 126 -15.49 -11.88 18.42
CA ALA A 126 -15.43 -10.99 19.58
C ALA A 126 -14.99 -9.58 19.16
N LEU A 127 -14.09 -9.46 18.18
CA LEU A 127 -13.62 -8.20 17.62
C LEU A 127 -14.69 -7.48 16.77
N ALA A 128 -15.69 -8.23 16.25
CA ALA A 128 -16.77 -7.66 15.45
C ALA A 128 -17.81 -6.91 16.30
N ARG A 129 -17.78 -7.06 17.62
CA ARG A 129 -18.77 -6.42 18.51
C ARG A 129 -18.72 -4.90 18.38
N ARG A 130 -19.83 -4.29 17.93
CA ARG A 130 -19.97 -2.85 17.70
C ARG A 130 -18.98 -2.29 16.65
N PHE A 131 -18.48 -3.10 15.73
CA PHE A 131 -17.58 -2.65 14.68
C PHE A 131 -18.26 -1.67 13.73
N ASP A 132 -19.54 -1.88 13.41
CA ASP A 132 -20.39 -0.97 12.64
C ASP A 132 -20.49 0.43 13.27
N ALA A 133 -20.69 0.49 14.59
CA ALA A 133 -20.71 1.76 15.33
C ALA A 133 -19.33 2.47 15.25
N ARG A 134 -18.23 1.72 15.35
CA ARG A 134 -16.87 2.27 15.21
C ARG A 134 -16.62 2.80 13.79
N LEU A 135 -17.04 2.08 12.76
CA LEU A 135 -16.98 2.55 11.37
C LEU A 135 -17.75 3.85 11.18
N LYS A 136 -18.96 3.93 11.77
CA LYS A 136 -19.79 5.13 11.69
C LYS A 136 -19.12 6.32 12.38
N GLN A 137 -18.58 6.13 13.58
CA GLN A 137 -17.86 7.15 14.34
C GLN A 137 -16.60 7.64 13.63
N ALA A 138 -15.90 6.74 12.92
CA ALA A 138 -14.72 7.05 12.13
C ALA A 138 -15.02 7.65 10.75
N GLY A 139 -16.31 7.88 10.42
CA GLY A 139 -16.71 8.37 9.09
C GLY A 139 -16.55 7.36 7.96
N GLN A 140 -16.33 6.07 8.27
CA GLN A 140 -16.06 5.01 7.30
C GLN A 140 -17.29 4.17 6.93
N LEU A 141 -18.50 4.61 7.30
CA LEU A 141 -19.76 3.95 6.97
C LEU A 141 -20.65 4.88 6.13
N PRO A 142 -20.41 5.00 4.81
CA PRO A 142 -21.23 5.84 3.93
C PRO A 142 -22.61 5.22 3.68
N SER A 143 -23.62 6.08 3.44
CA SER A 143 -25.01 5.63 3.23
C SER A 143 -25.21 4.77 1.98
N LYS A 144 -24.30 4.81 1.02
CA LYS A 144 -24.34 4.07 -0.25
C LYS A 144 -23.24 2.99 -0.30
N GLY A 145 -23.08 2.23 0.77
CA GLY A 145 -22.03 1.20 0.92
C GLY A 145 -21.91 0.21 -0.24
N ARG A 146 -23.00 -0.04 -0.98
CA ARG A 146 -22.96 -0.90 -2.17
C ARG A 146 -21.98 -0.45 -3.26
N PHE A 147 -21.71 0.86 -3.40
CA PHE A 147 -20.73 1.37 -4.36
C PHE A 147 -19.31 1.04 -3.99
N TYR A 148 -19.05 0.73 -2.73
CA TYR A 148 -17.75 0.26 -2.22
C TYR A 148 -17.65 -1.27 -2.25
N ALA A 149 -18.77 -1.98 -2.11
CA ALA A 149 -18.80 -3.44 -2.09
C ALA A 149 -18.84 -4.05 -3.51
N ALA A 150 -19.59 -3.45 -4.44
CA ALA A 150 -19.76 -3.98 -5.80
C ALA A 150 -18.44 -4.19 -6.56
N PRO A 151 -17.45 -3.29 -6.49
CA PRO A 151 -16.15 -3.52 -7.13
C PRO A 151 -15.42 -4.77 -6.63
N PHE A 152 -15.54 -5.11 -5.33
CA PHE A 152 -14.98 -6.35 -4.81
C PHE A 152 -15.65 -7.57 -5.45
N ILE A 153 -16.97 -7.56 -5.60
CA ILE A 153 -17.71 -8.67 -6.22
C ILE A 153 -17.19 -8.88 -7.64
N GLY A 154 -17.22 -7.85 -8.50
CA GLY A 154 -16.76 -7.97 -9.88
C GLY A 154 -15.30 -8.42 -9.99
N MET A 155 -14.40 -7.82 -9.21
CA MET A 155 -12.97 -8.14 -9.27
C MET A 155 -12.63 -9.55 -8.75
N LEU A 156 -13.42 -10.08 -7.80
CA LEU A 156 -13.21 -11.43 -7.27
C LEU A 156 -13.85 -12.49 -8.16
N GLU A 157 -15.01 -12.22 -8.76
CA GLU A 157 -15.73 -13.16 -9.64
C GLU A 157 -14.98 -13.41 -10.95
N ASP A 158 -14.37 -12.37 -11.56
CA ASP A 158 -13.66 -12.50 -12.84
C ASP A 158 -12.14 -12.75 -12.66
N GLY A 159 -11.66 -12.85 -11.43
CA GLY A 159 -10.25 -13.02 -11.11
C GLY A 159 -9.39 -11.76 -11.33
N GLY A 160 -10.02 -10.61 -11.58
CA GLY A 160 -9.36 -9.33 -11.79
C GLY A 160 -8.44 -8.93 -10.65
N PHE A 161 -8.83 -9.25 -9.41
CA PHE A 161 -8.04 -8.96 -8.20
C PHE A 161 -6.60 -9.46 -8.29
N VAL A 162 -6.41 -10.70 -8.70
CA VAL A 162 -5.05 -11.30 -8.85
C VAL A 162 -4.44 -10.94 -10.20
N ARG A 163 -5.24 -10.88 -11.28
CA ARG A 163 -4.76 -10.57 -12.64
C ARG A 163 -4.13 -9.18 -12.73
N HIS A 164 -4.77 -8.15 -12.15
CA HIS A 164 -4.24 -6.78 -12.11
C HIS A 164 -2.94 -6.70 -11.30
N ALA A 165 -2.88 -7.41 -10.19
CA ALA A 165 -1.69 -7.45 -9.37
C ALA A 165 -0.54 -8.23 -10.04
N ALA A 166 -0.84 -9.32 -10.75
CA ALA A 166 0.16 -10.05 -11.54
C ALA A 166 0.79 -9.16 -12.62
N HIS A 167 -0.04 -8.35 -13.31
CA HIS A 167 0.46 -7.36 -14.26
C HIS A 167 1.37 -6.33 -13.56
N ALA A 168 0.96 -5.77 -12.42
CA ALA A 168 1.77 -4.81 -11.67
C ALA A 168 3.11 -5.41 -11.21
N ASN A 169 3.11 -6.66 -10.74
CA ASN A 169 4.32 -7.39 -10.36
C ASN A 169 5.24 -7.62 -11.57
N ALA A 170 4.69 -8.00 -12.73
CA ALA A 170 5.46 -8.17 -13.96
C ALA A 170 6.12 -6.86 -14.43
N MET A 171 5.42 -5.73 -14.31
CA MET A 171 6.00 -4.42 -14.63
C MET A 171 7.11 -4.02 -13.65
N ALA A 172 6.98 -4.38 -12.38
CA ALA A 172 8.03 -4.17 -11.39
C ALA A 172 9.27 -5.03 -11.68
N SER A 173 9.09 -6.30 -12.03
CA SER A 173 10.20 -7.17 -12.46
C SER A 173 10.89 -6.60 -13.69
N ARG A 174 10.12 -6.17 -14.72
CA ARG A 174 10.67 -5.52 -15.90
C ARG A 174 11.50 -4.28 -15.56
N LEU A 175 11.00 -3.42 -14.67
CA LEU A 175 11.74 -2.23 -14.23
C LEU A 175 13.03 -2.63 -13.52
N ALA A 176 12.98 -3.64 -12.66
CA ALA A 176 14.16 -4.13 -11.94
C ALA A 176 15.22 -4.72 -12.88
N ASP A 177 14.80 -5.44 -13.92
CA ASP A 177 15.70 -6.04 -14.90
C ASP A 177 16.37 -5.00 -15.81
N LEU A 178 15.69 -3.90 -16.09
CA LEU A 178 16.15 -2.85 -17.00
C LEU A 178 16.88 -1.68 -16.30
N THR A 179 16.68 -1.48 -15.01
CA THR A 179 17.30 -0.35 -14.32
C THR A 179 18.83 -0.44 -14.31
N PRO A 180 19.56 0.67 -14.62
CA PRO A 180 21.01 0.71 -14.53
C PRO A 180 21.54 0.83 -13.09
N PHE A 181 20.64 0.98 -12.11
CA PHE A 181 21.01 1.17 -10.70
C PHE A 181 20.82 -0.13 -9.91
N PRO A 182 21.65 -0.36 -8.86
CA PRO A 182 21.47 -1.51 -7.99
C PRO A 182 20.08 -1.53 -7.34
N VAL A 183 19.42 -2.69 -7.38
CA VAL A 183 18.16 -2.94 -6.68
C VAL A 183 18.46 -3.39 -5.27
N ARG A 184 17.94 -2.65 -4.28
CA ARG A 184 18.27 -2.82 -2.86
C ARG A 184 17.52 -3.98 -2.19
N HIS A 185 16.28 -4.23 -2.58
CA HIS A 185 15.44 -5.27 -1.99
C HIS A 185 14.97 -6.25 -3.04
N PRO A 186 14.70 -7.52 -2.69
CA PRO A 186 14.08 -8.48 -3.61
C PRO A 186 12.77 -7.93 -4.16
N VAL A 187 12.55 -8.05 -5.47
CA VAL A 187 11.31 -7.62 -6.15
C VAL A 187 10.37 -8.82 -6.24
N GLU A 188 9.55 -8.98 -5.22
CA GLU A 188 8.60 -10.10 -5.12
C GLU A 188 7.14 -9.65 -5.33
N ALA A 189 6.90 -8.34 -5.35
CA ALA A 189 5.61 -7.70 -5.62
C ALA A 189 5.81 -6.50 -6.55
N ASN A 190 5.00 -5.47 -6.44
CA ASN A 190 4.95 -4.35 -7.36
C ASN A 190 5.84 -3.14 -6.99
N GLY A 191 6.70 -3.27 -6.00
CA GLY A 191 7.63 -2.22 -5.56
C GLY A 191 9.06 -2.51 -5.95
N VAL A 192 9.78 -1.52 -6.50
CA VAL A 192 11.21 -1.57 -6.82
C VAL A 192 11.92 -0.45 -6.09
N PHE A 193 12.98 -0.80 -5.39
CA PHE A 193 13.77 0.12 -4.58
C PHE A 193 15.20 0.14 -5.11
N VAL A 194 15.64 1.28 -5.60
CA VAL A 194 16.94 1.40 -6.26
C VAL A 194 17.87 2.35 -5.53
N GLU A 195 19.17 2.04 -5.56
CA GLU A 195 20.23 2.90 -5.03
C GLU A 195 20.58 3.93 -6.10
N MET A 196 20.07 5.14 -5.96
CA MET A 196 20.19 6.22 -6.95
C MET A 196 20.72 7.48 -6.27
N ASP A 197 21.63 8.19 -6.93
CA ASP A 197 22.14 9.48 -6.47
C ASP A 197 21.11 10.62 -6.68
N GLU A 198 21.37 11.79 -6.08
CA GLU A 198 20.49 12.94 -6.20
C GLU A 198 20.45 13.51 -7.62
N ALA A 199 21.54 13.40 -8.37
CA ALA A 199 21.59 13.91 -9.75
C ALA A 199 20.68 13.09 -10.67
N ALA A 200 20.69 11.76 -10.53
CA ALA A 200 19.79 10.88 -11.28
C ALA A 200 18.32 11.09 -10.88
N LEU A 201 18.01 11.22 -9.58
CA LEU A 201 16.67 11.54 -9.10
C LEU A 201 16.20 12.90 -9.62
N GLY A 202 17.07 13.90 -9.63
CA GLY A 202 16.79 15.22 -10.19
C GLY A 202 16.47 15.18 -11.68
N ARG A 203 17.18 14.36 -12.47
CA ARG A 203 16.86 14.16 -13.90
C ARG A 203 15.47 13.54 -14.09
N LEU A 204 15.12 12.54 -13.29
CA LEU A 204 13.76 11.95 -13.31
C LEU A 204 12.68 12.99 -13.05
N HIS A 205 12.87 13.82 -12.00
CA HIS A 205 11.91 14.87 -11.66
C HIS A 205 11.81 15.90 -12.78
N ALA A 206 12.94 16.30 -13.39
CA ALA A 206 12.96 17.23 -14.51
C ALA A 206 12.25 16.67 -15.76
N ALA A 207 12.26 15.34 -15.93
CA ALA A 207 11.53 14.63 -16.97
C ALA A 207 10.05 14.39 -16.63
N GLY A 208 9.58 14.84 -15.47
CA GLY A 208 8.19 14.69 -15.03
C GLY A 208 7.85 13.37 -14.37
N TRP A 209 8.83 12.53 -14.10
CA TRP A 209 8.60 11.29 -13.38
C TRP A 209 8.56 11.52 -11.88
N PHE A 210 7.54 10.94 -11.20
CA PHE A 210 7.42 11.03 -9.76
C PHE A 210 8.05 9.81 -9.09
N ALA A 211 9.19 10.02 -8.45
CA ALA A 211 9.84 9.06 -7.58
C ALA A 211 10.38 9.80 -6.34
N TYR A 212 10.53 9.11 -5.24
CA TYR A 212 11.01 9.73 -4.00
C TYR A 212 11.84 8.76 -3.17
N ARG A 213 12.70 9.33 -2.31
CA ARG A 213 13.44 8.52 -1.34
C ARG A 213 12.54 7.93 -0.30
N PHE A 214 12.70 6.65 -0.07
CA PHE A 214 12.01 5.92 0.96
C PHE A 214 12.81 5.95 2.28
N LEU A 215 12.27 5.30 3.33
CA LEU A 215 12.79 5.40 4.70
C LEU A 215 14.24 4.92 4.85
N ASP A 216 14.69 4.04 3.99
CA ASP A 216 16.05 3.47 3.97
C ASP A 216 17.03 4.22 3.03
N GLY A 217 16.58 5.33 2.44
CA GLY A 217 17.35 6.14 1.51
C GLY A 217 17.33 5.68 0.06
N SER A 218 16.78 4.50 -0.25
CA SER A 218 16.57 4.05 -1.63
C SER A 218 15.48 4.88 -2.33
N VAL A 219 15.51 4.95 -3.65
CA VAL A 219 14.44 5.56 -4.45
C VAL A 219 13.39 4.52 -4.77
N ARG A 220 12.14 4.82 -4.42
CA ARG A 220 11.01 3.91 -4.55
C ARG A 220 10.26 4.14 -5.85
N PHE A 221 10.08 3.07 -6.63
CA PHE A 221 9.17 2.98 -7.75
C PHE A 221 8.04 2.01 -7.43
N MET A 222 6.81 2.38 -7.83
CA MET A 222 5.63 1.54 -7.61
C MET A 222 4.91 1.33 -8.93
N CYS A 223 4.88 0.09 -9.40
CA CYS A 223 4.06 -0.30 -10.53
C CYS A 223 2.62 -0.57 -10.09
N SER A 224 1.67 -0.30 -10.95
CA SER A 224 0.24 -0.49 -10.71
C SER A 224 -0.38 -1.36 -11.82
N TRP A 225 -1.64 -1.68 -11.65
CA TRP A 225 -2.46 -2.35 -12.66
C TRP A 225 -2.54 -1.58 -14.00
N ALA A 226 -2.28 -0.26 -13.98
CA ALA A 226 -2.31 0.60 -15.15
C ALA A 226 -0.91 0.92 -15.71
N THR A 227 0.17 0.45 -15.08
CA THR A 227 1.54 0.66 -15.58
C THR A 227 1.74 -0.13 -16.86
N THR A 228 2.15 0.53 -17.95
CA THR A 228 2.42 -0.13 -19.23
C THR A 228 3.89 -0.48 -19.37
N ALA A 229 4.22 -1.47 -20.22
CA ALA A 229 5.61 -1.78 -20.55
C ALA A 229 6.33 -0.58 -21.19
N GLU A 230 5.63 0.16 -22.06
CA GLU A 230 6.14 1.39 -22.68
C GLU A 230 6.50 2.46 -21.64
N ALA A 231 5.65 2.65 -20.60
CA ALA A 231 5.96 3.60 -19.53
C ALA A 231 7.20 3.18 -18.74
N VAL A 232 7.39 1.88 -18.48
CA VAL A 232 8.60 1.36 -17.84
C VAL A 232 9.83 1.62 -18.70
N ASP A 233 9.76 1.26 -19.98
CA ASP A 233 10.89 1.40 -20.92
C ASP A 233 11.31 2.87 -21.06
N THR A 234 10.35 3.76 -21.27
CA THR A 234 10.60 5.21 -21.34
C THR A 234 11.22 5.74 -20.03
N GLY A 235 10.71 5.31 -18.86
CA GLY A 235 11.29 5.68 -17.57
C GLY A 235 12.75 5.24 -17.43
N ILE A 236 13.08 4.05 -17.90
CA ILE A 236 14.46 3.52 -17.90
C ILE A 236 15.37 4.28 -18.88
N GLU A 237 14.90 4.65 -20.06
CA GLU A 237 15.64 5.50 -21.00
C GLU A 237 16.07 6.81 -20.34
N TRP A 238 15.18 7.45 -19.57
CA TRP A 238 15.50 8.65 -18.80
C TRP A 238 16.56 8.42 -17.72
N LEU A 239 16.56 7.27 -17.10
CA LEU A 239 17.58 6.91 -16.10
C LEU A 239 18.96 6.73 -16.73
N GLY A 240 19.03 6.22 -17.98
CA GLY A 240 20.25 6.01 -18.73
C GLY A 240 20.69 7.18 -19.61
N ALA A 241 19.80 8.12 -19.92
CA ALA A 241 20.07 9.21 -20.83
C ALA A 241 21.04 10.25 -20.23
N ARG A 242 22.11 10.54 -20.98
CA ARG A 242 23.09 11.58 -20.65
C ARG A 242 22.69 12.97 -21.12
N ASP A 243 21.57 13.13 -21.88
CA ASP A 243 21.21 14.40 -22.54
C ASP A 243 19.69 14.69 -22.46
N PRO A 244 19.24 15.82 -21.90
CA PRO A 244 17.84 16.16 -21.73
C PRO A 244 17.28 16.89 -22.97
N ALA A 245 17.22 16.23 -24.12
CA ALA A 245 16.66 16.82 -25.33
C ALA A 245 15.11 16.70 -25.44
N TRP A 246 14.43 16.18 -24.42
CA TRP A 246 12.98 16.00 -24.44
C TRP A 246 12.25 17.04 -23.59
N THR A 247 11.19 17.59 -24.13
CA THR A 247 10.36 18.61 -23.46
C THR A 247 9.08 17.99 -22.88
N TRP A 248 8.42 18.68 -21.96
CA TRP A 248 7.08 18.35 -21.46
C TRP A 248 6.04 18.09 -22.56
N HIS A 249 6.22 18.73 -23.72
CA HIS A 249 5.37 18.54 -24.88
C HIS A 249 5.44 17.12 -25.44
N ASP A 250 6.60 16.51 -25.46
CA ASP A 250 6.82 15.15 -25.98
C ASP A 250 6.18 14.10 -25.05
N LEU A 251 6.19 14.33 -23.74
CA LEU A 251 5.54 13.46 -22.77
C LEU A 251 4.00 13.50 -22.84
N LEU A 252 3.43 14.69 -23.01
CA LEU A 252 1.97 14.86 -23.12
C LEU A 252 1.42 14.31 -24.44
N VAL A 253 2.22 14.29 -25.51
CA VAL A 253 1.82 13.75 -26.81
C VAL A 253 1.98 12.23 -26.89
N ARG A 254 2.93 11.65 -26.16
CA ARG A 254 3.26 10.20 -26.21
C ARG A 254 2.64 9.37 -25.07
N ALA A 255 2.18 9.99 -23.97
CA ALA A 255 1.44 9.25 -22.96
C ALA A 255 0.16 8.67 -23.59
N PRO A 256 -0.10 7.35 -23.49
CA PRO A 256 -1.35 6.79 -23.98
C PRO A 256 -2.48 7.47 -23.22
N ARG A 257 -3.32 8.22 -23.93
CA ARG A 257 -4.51 8.85 -23.34
C ARG A 257 -5.39 7.71 -22.81
N PRO A 258 -5.78 7.71 -21.54
CA PRO A 258 -6.76 6.75 -21.09
C PRO A 258 -8.02 6.93 -21.95
N ALA A 259 -8.57 5.85 -22.46
CA ALA A 259 -9.79 5.81 -23.27
C ALA A 259 -11.05 6.10 -22.41
N ILE A 260 -11.00 7.14 -21.60
CA ILE A 260 -12.13 7.67 -20.85
C ILE A 260 -12.46 8.99 -21.53
N GLY A 261 -13.59 9.01 -22.26
CA GLY A 261 -14.12 10.15 -22.98
C GLY A 261 -14.58 11.30 -22.08
N LEU A 262 -13.64 11.87 -21.32
CA LEU A 262 -13.82 13.16 -20.69
C LEU A 262 -13.30 14.24 -21.64
N PRO A 263 -14.04 15.33 -21.87
CA PRO A 263 -13.58 16.43 -22.70
C PRO A 263 -12.29 17.02 -22.09
N PRO A 264 -11.36 17.53 -22.90
CA PRO A 264 -10.15 18.14 -22.41
C PRO A 264 -10.51 19.33 -21.51
N MET A 265 -10.06 19.31 -20.25
CA MET A 265 -10.02 20.52 -19.44
C MET A 265 -9.05 21.49 -20.11
N ALA A 266 -9.59 22.59 -20.66
CA ALA A 266 -8.78 23.68 -21.14
C ALA A 266 -8.10 24.32 -19.91
N LEU A 267 -6.79 24.11 -19.79
CA LEU A 267 -5.93 24.93 -18.95
C LEU A 267 -5.62 26.19 -19.74
N ASP A 268 -6.49 27.17 -19.67
CA ASP A 268 -6.16 28.53 -20.09
C ASP A 268 -5.17 29.11 -19.07
N GLY A 269 -4.03 29.53 -19.59
CA GLY A 269 -2.88 29.99 -18.81
C GLY A 269 -3.09 31.39 -18.19
N THR A 270 -4.17 31.56 -17.42
CA THR A 270 -4.34 32.78 -16.60
C THR A 270 -4.32 32.37 -15.13
N GLY A 271 -3.19 32.68 -14.49
CA GLY A 271 -2.98 32.48 -13.05
C GLY A 271 -4.03 33.27 -12.25
N ALA A 272 -5.03 32.52 -11.76
CA ALA A 272 -5.91 33.00 -10.71
C ALA A 272 -5.49 32.30 -9.40
N SER A 273 -5.01 33.14 -8.50
CA SER A 273 -4.57 32.87 -7.14
C SER A 273 -5.53 31.99 -6.35
N ALA A 274 -4.97 31.07 -5.59
CA ALA A 274 -5.63 30.29 -4.54
C ALA A 274 -6.16 31.21 -3.42
N GLN A 275 -7.35 31.76 -3.59
CA GLN A 275 -8.14 32.38 -2.53
C GLN A 275 -9.63 32.30 -2.88
N ALA A 276 -10.25 31.18 -2.56
CA ALA A 276 -11.71 31.05 -2.35
C ALA A 276 -12.09 29.66 -1.80
N LEU A 277 -11.66 29.33 -0.59
CA LEU A 277 -12.29 28.29 0.24
C LEU A 277 -12.39 28.79 1.68
N SER A 278 -13.12 29.89 1.87
CA SER A 278 -13.62 30.28 3.18
C SER A 278 -15.09 30.67 3.02
N ALA A 279 -15.92 30.12 3.92
CA ALA A 279 -17.34 30.40 4.12
C ALA A 279 -18.35 29.44 3.45
N VAL A 280 -18.53 28.27 4.08
CA VAL A 280 -19.86 27.65 4.15
C VAL A 280 -20.42 27.94 5.55
N PRO A 281 -21.54 28.67 5.69
CA PRO A 281 -22.14 28.93 6.99
C PRO A 281 -22.77 27.66 7.54
N VAL A 282 -22.39 27.30 8.76
CA VAL A 282 -23.08 26.26 9.53
C VAL A 282 -24.43 26.84 9.98
N ALA A 283 -25.50 26.37 9.36
CA ALA A 283 -26.86 26.62 9.85
C ALA A 283 -27.12 25.75 11.08
N THR A 284 -27.13 26.37 12.24
CA THR A 284 -27.66 25.78 13.47
C THR A 284 -29.18 25.73 13.38
N GLN A 285 -29.77 24.57 13.23
CA GLN A 285 -31.18 24.37 13.60
C GLN A 285 -31.21 23.97 15.08
N ARG A 286 -31.78 24.87 15.89
CA ARG A 286 -32.35 24.55 17.18
C ARG A 286 -33.75 23.96 16.94
N ASN A 287 -33.99 22.77 17.41
CA ASN A 287 -35.09 22.28 18.24
C ASN A 287 -34.92 20.80 18.48
#